data_a0467acdc45003ffbb37d79fbd00310b
#
_entry.id   a0467acdc45003ffbb37d79fbd00310b
#
_cell.length_a   1.000
_cell.length_b   1.000
_cell.length_c   1.000
_cell.angle_alpha   90.00
_cell.angle_beta   90.00
_cell.angle_gamma   90.00
#
_symmetry.space_group_name_H-M   'P 1'
#
loop_
_entity.id
_entity.type
_entity.pdbx_description
1 polymer ?
#
loop_
_entity_poly.entity_id
_entity_poly.type
_entity_poly.pdbx_seq_one_letter_code
_entity_poly.pdbx_strand_id
1 'polypeptide(L)' 'MSSSELRYLIAANELAEQMEVVKQTDVANKLNVSKVSTHNAIERLQDKGFIEKNDT' A
#
# COMPACT_ATOMS: atom_id res chain seq x y z
N MET A 1 2.05 -11.80 -9.19
CA MET A 1 2.34 -10.52 -8.51
C MET A 1 3.78 -10.11 -8.79
N SER A 2 4.02 -8.86 -9.13
CA SER A 2 5.37 -8.37 -9.36
C SER A 2 6.10 -8.13 -8.04
N SER A 3 7.45 -8.07 -8.11
CA SER A 3 8.26 -7.77 -6.92
C SER A 3 7.90 -6.43 -6.31
N SER A 4 7.61 -5.44 -7.15
CA SER A 4 7.21 -4.10 -6.69
C SER A 4 5.90 -4.16 -5.92
N GLU A 5 4.90 -4.86 -6.47
CA GLU A 5 3.60 -5.00 -5.79
C GLU A 5 3.76 -5.70 -4.45
N LEU A 6 4.58 -6.74 -4.40
CA LEU A 6 4.83 -7.46 -3.17
C LEU A 6 5.44 -6.57 -2.10
N ARG A 7 6.38 -5.71 -2.47
CA ARG A 7 6.99 -4.76 -1.54
C ARG A 7 5.95 -3.81 -0.95
N TYR A 8 5.05 -3.29 -1.78
CA TYR A 8 3.98 -2.41 -1.30
C TYR A 8 3.02 -3.16 -0.37
N LEU A 9 2.68 -4.40 -0.73
CA LEU A 9 1.79 -5.21 0.11
C LEU A 9 2.41 -5.49 1.47
N ILE A 10 3.68 -5.87 1.51
CA ILE A 10 4.38 -6.13 2.76
C ILE A 10 4.44 -4.87 3.62
N ALA A 11 4.78 -3.73 3.01
CA ALA A 11 4.85 -2.45 3.73
C ALA A 11 3.49 -2.08 4.31
N ALA A 12 2.42 -2.23 3.54
CA ALA A 12 1.08 -1.93 4.00
C ALA A 12 0.68 -2.84 5.17
N ASN A 13 1.00 -4.12 5.10
CA ASN A 13 0.69 -5.06 6.17
C ASN A 13 1.48 -4.75 7.45
N GLU A 14 2.74 -4.40 7.33
CA GLU A 14 3.56 -4.03 8.49
C GLU A 14 3.00 -2.77 9.17
N LEU A 15 2.61 -1.79 8.39
CA LEU A 15 2.01 -0.57 8.93
C LEU A 15 0.65 -0.85 9.57
N ALA A 16 -0.13 -1.76 8.99
CA ALA A 16 -1.43 -2.13 9.53
C ALA A 16 -1.33 -2.78 10.91
N GLU A 17 -0.21 -3.39 11.23
CA GLU A 17 0.03 -3.96 12.56
C GLU A 17 0.26 -2.88 13.61
N GLN A 18 0.71 -1.70 13.20
CA GLN A 18 1.07 -0.60 14.09
C GLN A 18 0.05 0.52 14.10
N MET A 19 -0.76 0.63 13.06
CA MET A 19 -1.66 1.74 12.84
C MET A 19 -3.08 1.23 12.56
N GLU A 20 -4.06 1.92 13.10
CA GLU A 20 -5.45 1.57 12.87
C GLU A 20 -5.87 1.83 11.42
N VAL A 21 -5.38 2.94 10.86
CA VAL A 21 -5.65 3.31 9.48
C VAL A 21 -4.32 3.59 8.77
N VAL A 22 -4.07 2.88 7.68
CA VAL A 22 -2.86 3.06 6.89
C VAL A 22 -3.18 3.93 5.68
N LYS A 23 -2.46 5.04 5.54
CA LYS A 23 -2.62 5.95 4.40
C LYS A 23 -1.54 5.66 3.36
N GLN A 24 -1.83 6.00 2.11
CA GLN A 24 -0.85 5.85 1.02
C GLN A 24 0.43 6.62 1.32
N THR A 25 0.30 7.78 1.95
CA THR A 25 1.46 8.59 2.35
C THR A 25 2.40 7.82 3.28
N ASP A 26 1.82 7.06 4.20
CA ASP A 26 2.61 6.26 5.15
C ASP A 26 3.40 5.18 4.43
N VAL A 27 2.78 4.51 3.46
CA VAL A 27 3.44 3.49 2.65
C VAL A 27 4.55 4.11 1.79
N ALA A 28 4.26 5.25 1.17
CA ALA A 28 5.24 5.95 0.35
C ALA A 28 6.47 6.35 1.17
N ASN A 29 6.27 6.86 2.36
CA ASN A 29 7.35 7.26 3.26
C ASN A 29 8.16 6.06 3.74
N LYS A 30 7.49 4.97 4.07
CA LYS A 30 8.16 3.75 4.54
C LYS A 30 9.08 3.18 3.46
N LEU A 31 8.65 3.20 2.22
CA LEU A 31 9.42 2.66 1.09
C LEU A 31 10.30 3.70 0.41
N ASN A 32 10.18 4.96 0.81
CA ASN A 32 10.92 6.06 0.21
C ASN A 32 10.69 6.16 -1.29
N VAL A 33 9.43 6.14 -1.69
CA VAL A 33 9.00 6.22 -3.08
C VAL A 33 7.99 7.35 -3.25
N SER A 34 7.65 7.67 -4.50
CA SER A 34 6.71 8.75 -4.78
C SER A 34 5.28 8.36 -4.41
N LYS A 35 4.45 9.36 -4.12
CA LYS A 35 3.02 9.14 -3.85
C LYS A 35 2.30 8.59 -5.08
N VAL A 36 2.69 9.02 -6.27
CA VAL A 36 2.07 8.57 -7.52
C VAL A 36 2.31 7.08 -7.72
N SER A 37 3.55 6.64 -7.55
CA SER A 37 3.90 5.22 -7.66
C SER A 37 3.15 4.39 -6.62
N THR A 38 3.06 4.89 -5.39
CA THR A 38 2.34 4.23 -4.31
C THR A 38 0.86 4.12 -4.62
N HIS A 39 0.25 5.21 -5.08
CA HIS A 39 -1.17 5.21 -5.43
C HIS A 39 -1.48 4.16 -6.50
N ASN A 40 -0.68 4.12 -7.56
CA ASN A 40 -0.87 3.16 -8.64
C ASN A 40 -0.73 1.72 -8.16
N ALA A 41 0.28 1.45 -7.33
CA ALA A 41 0.51 0.11 -6.80
C ALA A 41 -0.61 -0.33 -5.86
N ILE A 42 -1.04 0.55 -4.96
CA ILE A 42 -2.13 0.24 -4.03
C ILE A 42 -3.43 0.00 -4.78
N GLU A 43 -3.71 0.80 -5.81
CA GLU A 43 -4.90 0.63 -6.62
C GLU A 43 -4.93 -0.74 -7.30
N ARG A 44 -3.80 -1.17 -7.84
CA ARG A 44 -3.68 -2.51 -8.45
C ARG A 44 -3.90 -3.62 -7.43
N LEU A 45 -3.36 -3.47 -6.23
CA LEU A 45 -3.53 -4.45 -5.17
C LEU A 45 -4.98 -4.51 -4.69
N GLN A 46 -5.65 -3.38 -4.65
CA GLN A 46 -7.08 -3.33 -4.32
C GLN A 46 -7.91 -4.02 -5.40
N ASP A 47 -7.60 -3.78 -6.67
CA ASP A 47 -8.31 -4.41 -7.78
C ASP A 47 -8.14 -5.93 -7.79
N LYS A 48 -7.00 -6.41 -7.33
CA LYS A 48 -6.72 -7.85 -7.24
C LYS A 48 -7.24 -8.47 -5.95
N GLY A 49 -7.76 -7.66 -5.03
CA GLY A 49 -8.31 -8.14 -3.77
C GLY A 49 -7.30 -8.39 -2.66
N PHE A 50 -6.06 -7.98 -2.83
CA PHE A 50 -5.04 -8.14 -1.79
C PHE A 50 -5.15 -7.10 -0.68
N ILE A 51 -5.69 -5.94 -0.99
CA ILE A 51 -5.90 -4.84 -0.05
C ILE A 51 -7.33 -4.38 -0.19
N GLU A 52 -7.99 -4.12 0.94
CA GLU A 52 -9.36 -3.62 0.92
C GLU A 52 -9.39 -2.15 0.52
N LYS A 53 -10.43 -1.78 -0.22
CA LYS A 53 -10.68 -0.37 -0.52
C LYS A 53 -11.24 0.30 0.71
N ASN A 54 -10.70 1.45 1.03
CA ASN A 54 -11.18 2.25 2.12
C ASN A 54 -12.21 3.25 1.58
N ASP A 55 -13.46 3.05 1.93
CA ASP A 55 -14.60 3.78 1.39
C ASP A 55 -14.92 5.06 2.17
N THR A 56 -13.94 5.82 2.54
CA THR A 56 -14.22 7.11 3.17
C THR A 56 -14.02 8.26 2.23
#